data_00cccbde0feae1994e9f64864bc3b190
#
_entry.id   00cccbde0feae1994e9f64864bc3b190
#
_cell.length_a   1.000
_cell.length_b   1.000
_cell.length_c   1.000
_cell.angle_alpha   90.00
_cell.angle_beta   90.00
_cell.angle_gamma   90.00
#
_symmetry.space_group_name_H-M   'P 1'
#
loop_
_entity.id
_entity.type
_entity.pdbx_description
1 polymer ?
#
loop_
_entity_poly.entity_id
_entity_poly.type
_entity_poly.pdbx_seq_one_letter_code
_entity_poly.pdbx_strand_id
1 'polypeptide(L)'
;MKRTHDEFYLNEDNSTVKQSFVELADEISRESFETIADVGCATGAFPSYLKARFPNQEIVGIEYLDSLRLKAQNDFPLLDFMYGNVLDKTSVTQTFDVITMLGVLCIFDDYKSVIENVLGWLNPGGRLILHNMVSEFDVDVVIKYKESSLDSNLAGLESGWNIVSEKSLSLVASKNHAEIIRSKPFNLKVDLQKNDDVMRSWTEGNAKGDKEIYNALHIRQPQRIVTIKKY
;
A
#
# COMPACT_ATOMS: atom_id res chain seq x y z
N MET A 1 11.89 -8.99 -0.67
CA MET A 1 12.99 -8.56 -1.56
C MET A 1 13.27 -7.09 -1.25
N LYS A 2 14.48 -6.73 -0.82
CA LYS A 2 14.87 -5.33 -0.58
C LYS A 2 14.99 -4.61 -1.94
N ARG A 3 14.46 -3.40 -2.06
CA ARG A 3 14.55 -2.55 -3.24
C ARG A 3 15.46 -1.37 -2.95
N THR A 4 16.03 -0.76 -3.99
CA THR A 4 16.97 0.37 -3.86
C THR A 4 16.35 1.53 -3.06
N HIS A 5 15.05 1.81 -3.28
CA HIS A 5 14.35 2.96 -2.67
C HIS A 5 13.75 2.68 -1.27
N ASP A 6 13.82 1.44 -0.77
CA ASP A 6 13.23 1.10 0.54
C ASP A 6 13.95 1.80 1.71
N GLU A 7 15.26 2.04 1.60
CA GLU A 7 16.04 2.74 2.63
C GLU A 7 15.66 4.22 2.81
N PHE A 8 15.01 4.81 1.82
CA PHE A 8 14.55 6.19 1.91
C PHE A 8 13.56 6.39 3.07
N TYR A 9 12.75 5.38 3.37
CA TYR A 9 11.81 5.40 4.50
C TYR A 9 12.50 5.53 5.85
N LEU A 10 13.75 5.11 6.00
CA LEU A 10 14.50 5.26 7.24
C LEU A 10 14.73 6.73 7.64
N ASN A 11 14.72 7.63 6.66
CA ASN A 11 14.96 9.06 6.85
C ASN A 11 13.66 9.89 6.72
N GLU A 12 12.48 9.25 6.52
CA GLU A 12 11.20 9.95 6.39
C GLU A 12 10.76 10.49 7.76
N ASP A 13 10.27 11.75 7.76
CA ASP A 13 9.63 12.34 8.95
C ASP A 13 8.22 11.76 9.12
N ASN A 14 8.05 10.98 10.19
CA ASN A 14 6.77 10.34 10.53
C ASN A 14 5.75 11.30 11.19
N SER A 15 6.11 12.57 11.42
CA SER A 15 5.22 13.55 12.07
C SER A 15 4.14 14.09 11.13
N THR A 16 4.33 13.99 9.81
CA THR A 16 3.41 14.55 8.82
C THR A 16 2.24 13.61 8.55
N VAL A 17 1.01 14.06 8.83
CA VAL A 17 -0.21 13.32 8.48
C VAL A 17 -0.47 13.46 6.97
N LYS A 18 -0.42 12.32 6.26
CA LYS A 18 -0.69 12.26 4.81
C LYS A 18 -2.21 12.28 4.55
N GLN A 19 -2.64 12.91 3.45
CA GLN A 19 -4.06 12.89 3.03
C GLN A 19 -4.59 11.45 2.92
N SER A 20 -3.79 10.52 2.42
CA SER A 20 -4.17 9.09 2.33
C SER A 20 -4.51 8.49 3.70
N PHE A 21 -3.82 8.88 4.77
CA PHE A 21 -4.08 8.41 6.13
C PHE A 21 -5.50 8.80 6.58
N VAL A 22 -5.86 10.05 6.36
CA VAL A 22 -7.19 10.58 6.71
C VAL A 22 -8.27 9.83 5.92
N GLU A 23 -8.12 9.74 4.59
CA GLU A 23 -9.14 9.11 3.74
C GLU A 23 -9.28 7.60 3.97
N LEU A 24 -8.19 6.88 4.33
CA LEU A 24 -8.29 5.48 4.71
C LEU A 24 -8.93 5.31 6.09
N ALA A 25 -8.58 6.14 7.08
CA ALA A 25 -9.22 6.08 8.39
C ALA A 25 -10.73 6.35 8.31
N ASP A 26 -11.16 7.28 7.44
CA ASP A 26 -12.58 7.51 7.17
C ASP A 26 -13.24 6.29 6.50
N GLU A 27 -12.53 5.59 5.60
CA GLU A 27 -13.04 4.36 4.99
C GLU A 27 -13.13 3.22 6.01
N ILE A 28 -12.13 3.06 6.88
CA ILE A 28 -12.11 2.08 7.98
C ILE A 28 -13.32 2.29 8.90
N SER A 29 -13.62 3.53 9.28
CA SER A 29 -14.67 3.88 10.25
C SER A 29 -16.11 3.64 9.76
N ARG A 30 -16.31 3.24 8.50
CA ARG A 30 -17.66 3.00 7.95
C ARG A 30 -18.37 1.78 8.53
N GLU A 31 -17.62 0.82 9.03
CA GLU A 31 -18.14 -0.37 9.71
C GLU A 31 -17.34 -0.60 11.00
N SER A 32 -17.95 -1.21 12.00
CA SER A 32 -17.28 -1.55 13.26
C SER A 32 -16.16 -2.57 13.05
N PHE A 33 -15.14 -2.52 13.90
CA PHE A 33 -14.00 -3.42 13.90
C PHE A 33 -13.32 -3.37 15.28
N GLU A 34 -12.53 -4.39 15.61
CA GLU A 34 -11.75 -4.45 16.84
C GLU A 34 -10.23 -4.46 16.52
N THR A 35 -9.86 -5.13 15.42
CA THR A 35 -8.46 -5.36 15.06
C THR A 35 -8.13 -4.82 13.67
N ILE A 36 -7.00 -4.12 13.54
CA ILE A 36 -6.47 -3.64 12.26
C ILE A 36 -5.02 -4.11 12.10
N ALA A 37 -4.68 -4.59 10.89
CA ALA A 37 -3.29 -4.72 10.47
C ALA A 37 -2.98 -3.75 9.33
N ASP A 38 -1.85 -3.06 9.39
CA ASP A 38 -1.30 -2.29 8.27
C ASP A 38 -0.14 -3.07 7.65
N VAL A 39 -0.34 -3.59 6.44
CA VAL A 39 0.62 -4.44 5.73
C VAL A 39 1.54 -3.61 4.87
N GLY A 40 2.86 -3.79 5.06
CA GLY A 40 3.89 -2.92 4.49
C GLY A 40 3.94 -1.58 5.20
N CYS A 41 3.86 -1.60 6.54
CA CYS A 41 3.73 -0.40 7.38
C CYS A 41 4.99 0.47 7.41
N ALA A 42 6.09 0.05 6.78
CA ALA A 42 7.38 0.72 6.77
C ALA A 42 7.84 1.13 8.19
N THR A 43 8.09 2.40 8.44
CA THR A 43 8.53 2.93 9.75
C THR A 43 7.38 3.25 10.72
N GLY A 44 6.16 2.76 10.46
CA GLY A 44 5.05 2.78 11.42
C GLY A 44 4.22 4.06 11.47
N ALA A 45 4.39 5.00 10.54
CA ALA A 45 3.66 6.27 10.54
C ALA A 45 2.14 6.09 10.48
N PHE A 46 1.64 5.20 9.62
CA PHE A 46 0.20 4.98 9.49
C PHE A 46 -0.38 4.19 10.68
N PRO A 47 0.21 3.09 11.17
CA PRO A 47 -0.21 2.47 12.43
C PRO A 47 -0.28 3.45 13.61
N SER A 48 0.69 4.35 13.75
CA SER A 48 0.68 5.39 14.80
C SER A 48 -0.51 6.35 14.63
N TYR A 49 -0.76 6.80 13.41
CA TYR A 49 -1.93 7.63 13.10
C TYR A 49 -3.25 6.89 13.40
N LEU A 50 -3.35 5.60 13.02
CA LEU A 50 -4.53 4.78 13.30
C LEU A 50 -4.76 4.62 14.80
N LYS A 51 -3.71 4.42 15.61
CA LYS A 51 -3.83 4.30 17.06
C LYS A 51 -4.33 5.59 17.71
N ALA A 52 -3.87 6.73 17.23
CA ALA A 52 -4.38 8.02 17.69
C ALA A 52 -5.86 8.23 17.31
N ARG A 53 -6.27 7.76 16.14
CA ARG A 53 -7.65 7.89 15.62
C ARG A 53 -8.61 6.88 16.24
N PHE A 54 -8.13 5.69 16.58
CA PHE A 54 -8.88 4.55 17.11
C PHE A 54 -8.19 4.01 18.38
N PRO A 55 -8.24 4.74 19.51
CA PRO A 55 -7.43 4.43 20.70
C PRO A 55 -7.80 3.10 21.37
N ASN A 56 -9.04 2.62 21.21
CA ASN A 56 -9.53 1.41 21.85
C ASN A 56 -9.32 0.13 21.00
N GLN A 57 -8.95 0.27 19.73
CA GLN A 57 -8.75 -0.85 18.83
C GLN A 57 -7.32 -1.38 18.91
N GLU A 58 -7.16 -2.65 18.60
CA GLU A 58 -5.85 -3.26 18.41
C GLU A 58 -5.31 -2.88 17.02
N ILE A 59 -4.12 -2.30 16.99
CA ILE A 59 -3.44 -1.86 15.75
C ILE A 59 -2.10 -2.56 15.68
N VAL A 60 -1.86 -3.29 14.58
CA VAL A 60 -0.62 -4.02 14.33
C VAL A 60 0.01 -3.55 13.01
N GLY A 61 1.29 -3.22 13.03
CA GLY A 61 2.07 -3.02 11.81
C GLY A 61 2.70 -4.35 11.34
N ILE A 62 2.58 -4.66 10.06
CA ILE A 62 3.21 -5.84 9.45
C ILE A 62 4.24 -5.36 8.43
N GLU A 63 5.52 -5.73 8.64
CA GLU A 63 6.61 -5.30 7.77
C GLU A 63 7.59 -6.46 7.52
N TYR A 64 7.99 -6.60 6.26
CA TYR A 64 8.94 -7.62 5.81
C TYR A 64 10.39 -7.26 6.10
N LEU A 65 10.76 -5.97 5.97
CA LEU A 65 12.13 -5.51 6.15
C LEU A 65 12.44 -5.23 7.62
N ASP A 66 13.36 -6.00 8.20
CA ASP A 66 13.75 -5.84 9.60
C ASP A 66 14.24 -4.44 9.94
N SER A 67 14.97 -3.77 9.04
CA SER A 67 15.46 -2.40 9.26
C SER A 67 14.32 -1.40 9.47
N LEU A 68 13.25 -1.51 8.68
CA LEU A 68 12.06 -0.65 8.80
C LEU A 68 11.24 -1.03 10.02
N ARG A 69 11.00 -2.33 10.23
CA ARG A 69 10.23 -2.84 11.38
C ARG A 69 10.87 -2.48 12.72
N LEU A 70 12.19 -2.63 12.86
CA LEU A 70 12.92 -2.25 14.07
C LEU A 70 12.87 -0.73 14.31
N LYS A 71 12.97 0.07 13.24
CA LYS A 71 12.78 1.53 13.36
C LYS A 71 11.35 1.86 13.83
N ALA A 72 10.33 1.23 13.25
CA ALA A 72 8.94 1.42 13.68
C ALA A 72 8.75 1.08 15.16
N GLN A 73 9.31 -0.04 15.62
CA GLN A 73 9.25 -0.46 17.03
C GLN A 73 9.97 0.52 17.97
N ASN A 74 11.09 1.11 17.53
CA ASN A 74 11.82 2.09 18.32
C ASN A 74 11.08 3.44 18.38
N ASP A 75 10.51 3.90 17.24
CA ASP A 75 9.81 5.18 17.14
C ASP A 75 8.45 5.12 17.87
N PHE A 76 7.79 3.95 17.88
CA PHE A 76 6.46 3.75 18.44
C PHE A 76 6.40 2.53 19.38
N PRO A 77 7.07 2.57 20.56
CA PRO A 77 7.25 1.41 21.45
C PRO A 77 5.96 0.88 22.09
N LEU A 78 4.85 1.62 22.00
CA LEU A 78 3.52 1.21 22.48
C LEU A 78 2.65 0.52 21.42
N LEU A 79 3.17 0.35 20.21
CA LEU A 79 2.52 -0.35 19.12
C LEU A 79 3.20 -1.69 18.83
N ASP A 80 2.42 -2.63 18.33
CA ASP A 80 2.94 -3.93 17.92
C ASP A 80 3.36 -3.91 16.45
N PHE A 81 4.59 -4.37 16.19
CA PHE A 81 5.12 -4.53 14.83
C PHE A 81 5.65 -5.94 14.65
N MET A 82 5.02 -6.68 13.74
CA MET A 82 5.39 -8.06 13.47
C MET A 82 5.99 -8.22 12.08
N TYR A 83 6.79 -9.28 11.93
CA TYR A 83 7.26 -9.72 10.63
C TYR A 83 6.10 -10.32 9.83
N GLY A 84 6.02 -10.01 8.53
CA GLY A 84 5.12 -10.67 7.61
C GLY A 84 5.58 -10.50 6.17
N ASN A 85 5.41 -11.56 5.39
CA ASN A 85 5.75 -11.60 3.97
C ASN A 85 4.48 -11.89 3.17
N VAL A 86 4.00 -10.91 2.42
CA VAL A 86 2.77 -11.04 1.60
C VAL A 86 2.85 -12.13 0.53
N LEU A 87 4.05 -12.63 0.20
CA LEU A 87 4.24 -13.78 -0.69
C LEU A 87 4.24 -15.13 0.04
N ASP A 88 4.15 -15.13 1.37
CA ASP A 88 4.10 -16.33 2.20
C ASP A 88 2.87 -16.29 3.10
N LYS A 89 1.84 -17.05 2.75
CA LYS A 89 0.58 -17.13 3.51
C LYS A 89 0.77 -17.53 4.97
N THR A 90 1.82 -18.30 5.28
CA THR A 90 2.09 -18.83 6.61
C THR A 90 2.86 -17.87 7.51
N SER A 91 3.38 -16.78 6.95
CA SER A 91 4.17 -15.79 7.71
C SER A 91 3.35 -15.01 8.73
N VAL A 92 2.03 -14.94 8.57
CA VAL A 92 1.09 -14.33 9.50
C VAL A 92 0.03 -15.37 9.87
N THR A 93 -0.07 -15.68 11.18
CA THR A 93 -1.03 -16.68 11.71
C THR A 93 -2.24 -16.04 12.39
N GLN A 94 -2.12 -14.76 12.76
CA GLN A 94 -3.22 -13.97 13.32
C GLN A 94 -4.17 -13.51 12.20
N THR A 95 -5.45 -13.33 12.54
CA THR A 95 -6.45 -12.76 11.62
C THR A 95 -6.99 -11.43 12.15
N PHE A 96 -7.46 -10.59 11.22
CA PHE A 96 -7.86 -9.21 11.49
C PHE A 96 -9.22 -8.88 10.89
N ASP A 97 -9.94 -7.92 11.49
CA ASP A 97 -11.21 -7.41 10.95
C ASP A 97 -10.97 -6.46 9.78
N VAL A 98 -9.88 -5.70 9.85
CA VAL A 98 -9.47 -4.80 8.78
C VAL A 98 -7.98 -5.00 8.49
N ILE A 99 -7.65 -5.09 7.22
CA ILE A 99 -6.26 -5.01 6.74
C ILE A 99 -6.16 -3.81 5.81
N THR A 100 -5.11 -3.01 5.97
CA THR A 100 -4.77 -1.91 5.07
C THR A 100 -3.47 -2.21 4.32
N MET A 101 -3.39 -1.73 3.06
CA MET A 101 -2.17 -1.77 2.25
C MET A 101 -2.04 -0.45 1.47
N LEU A 102 -0.99 0.34 1.78
CA LEU A 102 -0.76 1.64 1.18
C LEU A 102 0.47 1.60 0.26
N GLY A 103 0.25 1.59 -1.05
CA GLY A 103 1.34 1.59 -2.04
C GLY A 103 2.15 0.29 -2.09
N VAL A 104 1.67 -0.79 -1.49
CA VAL A 104 2.40 -2.07 -1.40
C VAL A 104 2.15 -2.95 -2.62
N LEU A 105 0.90 -3.07 -3.07
CA LEU A 105 0.56 -4.00 -4.16
C LEU A 105 1.30 -3.68 -5.46
N CYS A 106 1.53 -2.40 -5.75
CA CYS A 106 2.17 -1.94 -6.98
C CYS A 106 3.65 -2.35 -7.12
N ILE A 107 4.27 -2.88 -6.08
CA ILE A 107 5.68 -3.34 -6.14
C ILE A 107 5.81 -4.83 -6.50
N PHE A 108 4.71 -5.56 -6.58
CA PHE A 108 4.69 -7.00 -6.87
C PHE A 108 4.16 -7.28 -8.27
N ASP A 109 4.84 -8.16 -8.99
CA ASP A 109 4.34 -8.68 -10.28
C ASP A 109 3.23 -9.72 -10.04
N ASP A 110 3.40 -10.53 -9.01
CA ASP A 110 2.41 -11.53 -8.59
C ASP A 110 1.43 -10.93 -7.56
N TYR A 111 0.67 -9.92 -8.01
CA TYR A 111 -0.37 -9.30 -7.18
C TYR A 111 -1.45 -10.30 -6.75
N LYS A 112 -1.65 -11.39 -7.51
CA LYS A 112 -2.66 -12.42 -7.20
C LYS A 112 -2.32 -13.11 -5.89
N SER A 113 -1.11 -13.69 -5.80
CA SER A 113 -0.66 -14.35 -4.56
C SER A 113 -0.67 -13.39 -3.37
N VAL A 114 -0.30 -12.10 -3.59
CA VAL A 114 -0.37 -11.08 -2.54
C VAL A 114 -1.80 -10.91 -2.03
N ILE A 115 -2.77 -10.69 -2.91
CA ILE A 115 -4.18 -10.51 -2.51
C ILE A 115 -4.75 -11.78 -1.88
N GLU A 116 -4.48 -12.97 -2.45
CA GLU A 116 -4.93 -14.26 -1.90
C GLU A 116 -4.42 -14.48 -0.48
N ASN A 117 -3.14 -14.22 -0.22
CA ASN A 117 -2.54 -14.39 1.09
C ASN A 117 -3.12 -13.40 2.11
N VAL A 118 -3.21 -12.12 1.73
CA VAL A 118 -3.74 -11.07 2.62
C VAL A 118 -5.23 -11.28 2.92
N LEU A 119 -6.04 -11.71 1.96
CA LEU A 119 -7.43 -12.13 2.21
C LEU A 119 -7.50 -13.34 3.15
N GLY A 120 -6.48 -14.22 3.12
CA GLY A 120 -6.35 -15.33 4.06
C GLY A 120 -6.16 -14.88 5.52
N TRP A 121 -5.59 -13.70 5.75
CA TRP A 121 -5.37 -13.11 7.09
C TRP A 121 -6.57 -12.30 7.59
N LEU A 122 -7.66 -12.19 6.83
CA LEU A 122 -8.90 -11.56 7.30
C LEU A 122 -9.80 -12.54 8.04
N ASN A 123 -10.45 -12.07 9.08
CA ASN A 123 -11.61 -12.72 9.69
C ASN A 123 -12.76 -12.87 8.66
N PRO A 124 -13.68 -13.84 8.81
CA PRO A 124 -14.94 -13.81 8.08
C PRO A 124 -15.68 -12.48 8.29
N GLY A 125 -16.14 -11.87 7.21
CA GLY A 125 -16.74 -10.54 7.23
C GLY A 125 -15.74 -9.38 7.27
N GLY A 126 -14.44 -9.66 7.37
CA GLY A 126 -13.36 -8.66 7.39
C GLY A 126 -13.15 -7.96 6.06
N ARG A 127 -12.39 -6.85 6.08
CA ARG A 127 -12.19 -5.97 4.92
C ARG A 127 -10.72 -5.71 4.65
N LEU A 128 -10.33 -5.85 3.38
CA LEU A 128 -9.05 -5.34 2.86
C LEU A 128 -9.27 -3.97 2.23
N ILE A 129 -8.57 -2.95 2.69
CA ILE A 129 -8.64 -1.59 2.17
C ILE A 129 -7.30 -1.25 1.53
N LEU A 130 -7.31 -1.12 0.21
CA LEU A 130 -6.13 -0.80 -0.60
C LEU A 130 -6.11 0.69 -0.93
N HIS A 131 -4.97 1.34 -0.76
CA HIS A 131 -4.62 2.58 -1.44
C HIS A 131 -3.48 2.27 -2.42
N ASN A 132 -3.80 2.17 -3.70
CA ASN A 132 -2.85 1.70 -4.70
C ASN A 132 -3.16 2.25 -6.09
N MET A 133 -2.24 2.03 -7.02
CA MET A 133 -2.46 2.33 -8.44
C MET A 133 -3.38 1.26 -9.04
N VAL A 134 -4.61 1.67 -9.35
CA VAL A 134 -5.65 0.79 -9.89
C VAL A 134 -6.25 1.42 -11.13
N SER A 135 -6.26 0.66 -12.24
CA SER A 135 -6.86 1.07 -13.50
C SER A 135 -8.37 0.87 -13.51
N GLU A 136 -9.10 1.85 -14.00
CA GLU A 136 -10.53 1.72 -14.33
C GLU A 136 -10.79 0.97 -15.65
N PHE A 137 -9.72 0.79 -16.45
CA PHE A 137 -9.75 -0.01 -17.67
C PHE A 137 -9.36 -1.46 -17.38
N ASP A 138 -9.86 -2.42 -18.15
CA ASP A 138 -9.57 -3.86 -18.04
C ASP A 138 -8.14 -4.20 -18.54
N VAL A 139 -7.14 -3.43 -18.09
CA VAL A 139 -5.74 -3.55 -18.49
C VAL A 139 -4.84 -3.46 -17.25
N ASP A 140 -4.02 -4.48 -17.05
CA ASP A 140 -2.94 -4.46 -16.08
C ASP A 140 -1.64 -3.97 -16.75
N VAL A 141 -0.86 -3.12 -16.06
CA VAL A 141 0.45 -2.63 -16.53
C VAL A 141 1.54 -3.12 -15.60
N VAL A 142 2.51 -3.85 -16.15
CA VAL A 142 3.68 -4.33 -15.42
C VAL A 142 4.89 -3.51 -15.83
N ILE A 143 5.54 -2.88 -14.85
CA ILE A 143 6.65 -1.95 -15.06
C ILE A 143 7.94 -2.56 -14.52
N LYS A 144 8.97 -2.55 -15.37
CA LYS A 144 10.33 -2.91 -15.03
C LYS A 144 11.24 -1.75 -15.35
N TYR A 145 12.10 -1.40 -14.42
CA TYR A 145 13.02 -0.29 -14.59
C TYR A 145 14.41 -0.62 -13.99
N LYS A 146 15.40 0.12 -14.37
CA LYS A 146 16.74 0.13 -13.75
C LYS A 146 17.33 1.54 -13.84
N GLU A 147 18.28 1.83 -13.00
CA GLU A 147 19.09 3.04 -13.16
C GLU A 147 19.87 3.03 -14.47
N SER A 148 20.06 4.21 -15.04
CA SER A 148 20.80 4.36 -16.28
C SER A 148 22.24 3.87 -16.11
N SER A 149 22.66 2.96 -16.98
CA SER A 149 24.01 2.40 -17.02
C SER A 149 24.41 2.05 -18.45
N LEU A 150 25.72 1.86 -18.69
CA LEU A 150 26.23 1.37 -19.97
C LEU A 150 25.94 -0.12 -20.19
N ASP A 151 25.56 -0.84 -19.14
CA ASP A 151 25.19 -2.24 -19.26
C ASP A 151 23.78 -2.35 -19.86
N SER A 152 23.67 -2.91 -21.06
CA SER A 152 22.42 -3.19 -21.76
C SER A 152 21.72 -4.44 -21.25
N ASN A 153 22.32 -5.19 -20.30
CA ASN A 153 21.73 -6.39 -19.74
C ASN A 153 20.42 -6.04 -18.97
N LEU A 154 19.37 -6.82 -19.24
CA LEU A 154 18.10 -6.71 -18.55
C LEU A 154 18.06 -7.45 -17.20
N ALA A 155 19.16 -8.09 -16.80
CA ALA A 155 19.30 -8.63 -15.44
C ALA A 155 19.35 -7.49 -14.43
N GLY A 156 18.70 -7.67 -13.29
CA GLY A 156 18.66 -6.66 -12.21
C GLY A 156 17.61 -5.56 -12.38
N LEU A 157 16.67 -5.72 -13.32
CA LEU A 157 15.50 -4.85 -13.36
C LEU A 157 14.68 -4.97 -12.07
N GLU A 158 14.33 -3.84 -11.47
CA GLU A 158 13.38 -3.77 -10.36
C GLU A 158 11.95 -3.69 -10.88
N SER A 159 11.01 -4.29 -10.14
CA SER A 159 9.56 -4.11 -10.34
C SER A 159 9.07 -2.95 -9.50
N GLY A 160 8.13 -2.19 -10.05
CA GLY A 160 7.47 -1.21 -9.23
C GLY A 160 6.57 -0.28 -10.02
N TRP A 161 5.66 0.31 -9.28
CA TRP A 161 4.58 1.14 -9.82
C TRP A 161 3.69 0.40 -10.84
N ASN A 162 3.54 -0.93 -10.65
CA ASN A 162 2.58 -1.72 -11.40
C ASN A 162 1.16 -1.20 -11.18
N ILE A 163 0.36 -1.19 -12.25
CA ILE A 163 -1.03 -0.76 -12.20
C ILE A 163 -1.89 -2.02 -12.41
N VAL A 164 -2.72 -2.36 -11.43
CA VAL A 164 -3.63 -3.50 -11.51
C VAL A 164 -5.02 -2.99 -11.86
N SER A 165 -5.73 -3.64 -12.78
CA SER A 165 -7.10 -3.26 -13.12
C SER A 165 -8.07 -3.63 -12.00
N GLU A 166 -9.13 -2.84 -11.83
CA GLU A 166 -10.23 -3.17 -10.93
C GLU A 166 -10.87 -4.51 -11.30
N LYS A 167 -10.90 -4.83 -12.58
CA LYS A 167 -11.35 -6.13 -13.10
C LYS A 167 -10.51 -7.29 -12.55
N SER A 168 -9.19 -7.17 -12.61
CA SER A 168 -8.28 -8.20 -12.10
C SER A 168 -8.40 -8.38 -10.59
N LEU A 169 -8.51 -7.28 -9.83
CA LEU A 169 -8.77 -7.34 -8.39
C LEU A 169 -10.10 -8.06 -8.09
N SER A 170 -11.17 -7.74 -8.82
CA SER A 170 -12.49 -8.38 -8.67
C SER A 170 -12.43 -9.88 -8.95
N LEU A 171 -11.70 -10.30 -9.98
CA LEU A 171 -11.53 -11.73 -10.30
C LEU A 171 -10.79 -12.50 -9.20
N VAL A 172 -9.74 -11.91 -8.63
CA VAL A 172 -9.01 -12.53 -7.52
C VAL A 172 -9.88 -12.57 -6.25
N ALA A 173 -10.56 -11.46 -5.93
CA ALA A 173 -11.47 -11.40 -4.78
C ALA A 173 -12.54 -12.49 -4.86
N SER A 174 -13.24 -12.63 -5.99
CA SER A 174 -14.31 -13.62 -6.19
C SER A 174 -13.81 -15.05 -6.00
N LYS A 175 -12.60 -15.39 -6.44
CA LYS A 175 -12.00 -16.71 -6.23
C LYS A 175 -11.70 -17.00 -4.76
N ASN A 176 -11.60 -15.98 -3.94
CA ASN A 176 -11.27 -16.05 -2.51
C ASN A 176 -12.46 -15.72 -1.60
N HIS A 177 -13.69 -15.93 -2.07
CA HIS A 177 -14.92 -15.65 -1.32
C HIS A 177 -14.98 -14.20 -0.80
N ALA A 178 -14.60 -13.26 -1.65
CA ALA A 178 -14.61 -11.84 -1.36
C ALA A 178 -15.11 -11.03 -2.57
N GLU A 179 -15.52 -9.79 -2.35
CA GLU A 179 -15.95 -8.89 -3.42
C GLU A 179 -15.48 -7.45 -3.18
N ILE A 180 -15.32 -6.69 -4.25
CA ILE A 180 -15.12 -5.24 -4.16
C ILE A 180 -16.46 -4.60 -3.82
N ILE A 181 -16.57 -4.07 -2.60
CA ILE A 181 -17.79 -3.36 -2.14
C ILE A 181 -17.71 -1.85 -2.39
N ARG A 182 -16.50 -1.32 -2.60
CA ARG A 182 -16.28 0.10 -2.89
C ARG A 182 -14.97 0.31 -3.63
N SER A 183 -14.98 1.22 -4.61
CA SER A 183 -13.79 1.72 -5.29
C SER A 183 -13.99 3.20 -5.60
N LYS A 184 -13.06 4.05 -5.17
CA LYS A 184 -13.11 5.49 -5.43
C LYS A 184 -11.75 6.01 -5.89
N PRO A 185 -11.70 6.96 -6.84
CA PRO A 185 -10.47 7.67 -7.15
C PRO A 185 -9.92 8.39 -5.91
N PHE A 186 -8.60 8.38 -5.77
CA PHE A 186 -7.90 9.21 -4.79
C PHE A 186 -7.28 10.41 -5.51
N ASN A 187 -7.81 11.60 -5.26
CA ASN A 187 -7.36 12.83 -5.86
C ASN A 187 -6.56 13.63 -4.82
N LEU A 188 -5.27 13.81 -5.07
CA LEU A 188 -4.40 14.54 -4.16
C LEU A 188 -4.74 16.04 -4.20
N LYS A 189 -4.94 16.62 -3.01
CA LYS A 189 -5.32 18.04 -2.83
C LYS A 189 -4.13 18.94 -2.57
N VAL A 190 -3.00 18.37 -2.19
CA VAL A 190 -1.75 19.08 -1.88
C VAL A 190 -0.73 18.93 -3.01
N ASP A 191 0.24 19.84 -3.09
CA ASP A 191 1.35 19.69 -4.01
C ASP A 191 2.45 18.85 -3.37
N LEU A 192 2.88 17.83 -4.09
CA LEU A 192 4.09 17.07 -3.77
C LEU A 192 5.24 17.63 -4.59
N GLN A 193 6.28 18.07 -3.90
CA GLN A 193 7.48 18.57 -4.54
C GLN A 193 8.34 17.41 -5.04
N LYS A 194 9.05 17.64 -6.14
CA LYS A 194 10.10 16.76 -6.60
C LYS A 194 11.24 16.77 -5.59
N ASN A 195 11.73 15.60 -5.22
CA ASN A 195 12.87 15.47 -4.30
C ASN A 195 14.06 14.76 -4.96
N ASP A 196 15.15 14.54 -4.21
CA ASP A 196 16.38 13.95 -4.73
C ASP A 196 16.19 12.50 -5.19
N ASP A 197 15.32 11.72 -4.51
CA ASP A 197 14.91 10.41 -5.04
C ASP A 197 13.82 10.61 -6.10
N VAL A 198 14.22 10.62 -7.36
CA VAL A 198 13.34 10.82 -8.52
C VAL A 198 12.29 9.71 -8.71
N MET A 199 12.43 8.59 -8.00
CA MET A 199 11.41 7.54 -8.00
C MET A 199 10.27 7.83 -7.01
N ARG A 200 10.43 8.80 -6.10
CA ARG A 200 9.33 9.33 -5.29
C ARG A 200 8.37 10.15 -6.14
N SER A 201 7.09 10.05 -5.80
CA SER A 201 6.05 10.73 -6.55
C SER A 201 6.05 12.24 -6.29
N TRP A 202 5.78 13.01 -7.33
CA TRP A 202 5.46 14.44 -7.27
C TRP A 202 4.16 14.74 -8.03
N THR A 203 3.64 15.96 -7.93
CA THR A 203 2.45 16.38 -8.66
C THR A 203 2.79 17.34 -9.78
N GLU A 204 2.03 17.22 -10.88
CA GLU A 204 2.00 18.17 -11.99
C GLU A 204 0.55 18.60 -12.25
N GLY A 205 0.36 19.87 -12.59
CA GLY A 205 -0.96 20.38 -12.99
C GLY A 205 -1.28 19.99 -14.43
N ASN A 206 -2.50 19.51 -14.67
CA ASN A 206 -2.98 19.30 -16.04
C ASN A 206 -3.67 20.55 -16.60
N ALA A 207 -4.07 20.51 -17.88
CA ALA A 207 -4.73 21.63 -18.55
C ALA A 207 -6.10 22.02 -17.93
N LYS A 208 -6.67 21.18 -17.09
CA LYS A 208 -7.93 21.43 -16.35
C LYS A 208 -7.72 21.97 -14.96
N GLY A 209 -6.45 22.10 -14.51
CA GLY A 209 -6.09 22.51 -13.16
C GLY A 209 -6.11 21.39 -12.13
N ASP A 210 -6.35 20.14 -12.52
CA ASP A 210 -6.25 18.99 -11.63
C ASP A 210 -4.79 18.62 -11.39
N LYS A 211 -4.50 18.04 -10.23
CA LYS A 211 -3.18 17.54 -9.90
C LYS A 211 -3.05 16.08 -10.28
N GLU A 212 -2.06 15.79 -11.09
CA GLU A 212 -1.72 14.43 -11.48
C GLU A 212 -0.42 13.99 -10.82
N ILE A 213 -0.33 12.71 -10.45
CA ILE A 213 0.82 12.15 -9.72
C ILE A 213 1.73 11.42 -10.71
N TYR A 214 3.01 11.76 -10.66
CA TYR A 214 4.07 11.20 -11.51
C TYR A 214 5.30 10.82 -10.68
N ASN A 215 6.22 10.13 -11.32
CA ASN A 215 7.62 9.96 -10.91
C ASN A 215 8.51 9.86 -12.16
N ALA A 216 9.79 9.55 -12.02
CA ALA A 216 10.76 9.44 -13.13
C ALA A 216 10.40 8.39 -14.20
N LEU A 217 9.41 7.55 -13.97
CA LEU A 217 8.88 6.64 -15.01
C LEU A 217 8.00 7.35 -16.04
N HIS A 218 7.65 8.64 -15.81
CA HIS A 218 6.81 9.45 -16.67
C HIS A 218 5.41 8.85 -16.97
N ILE A 219 4.92 8.05 -16.02
CA ILE A 219 3.60 7.43 -16.09
C ILE A 219 2.70 8.10 -15.04
N ARG A 220 1.50 8.53 -15.48
CA ARG A 220 0.46 8.99 -14.56
C ARG A 220 0.08 7.85 -13.63
N GLN A 221 0.03 8.13 -12.33
CA GLN A 221 -0.30 7.18 -11.29
C GLN A 221 -1.80 7.26 -10.94
N PRO A 222 -2.65 6.33 -11.43
CA PRO A 222 -4.10 6.34 -11.14
C PRO A 222 -4.34 5.78 -9.74
N GLN A 223 -4.24 6.63 -8.72
CA GLN A 223 -4.45 6.22 -7.33
C GLN A 223 -5.95 6.02 -7.03
N ARG A 224 -6.28 4.90 -6.36
CA ARG A 224 -7.63 4.60 -5.90
C ARG A 224 -7.62 4.02 -4.49
N ILE A 225 -8.73 4.21 -3.78
CA ILE A 225 -9.03 3.47 -2.55
C ILE A 225 -10.06 2.41 -2.91
N VAL A 226 -9.69 1.14 -2.69
CA VAL A 226 -10.53 -0.02 -3.00
C VAL A 226 -10.76 -0.82 -1.73
N THR A 227 -12.03 -1.08 -1.41
CA THR A 227 -12.44 -1.91 -0.26
C THR A 227 -12.96 -3.25 -0.77
N ILE A 228 -12.32 -4.32 -0.33
CA ILE A 228 -12.68 -5.71 -0.63
C ILE A 228 -13.18 -6.34 0.67
N LYS A 229 -14.38 -6.91 0.65
CA LYS A 229 -14.99 -7.61 1.80
C LYS A 229 -14.94 -9.10 1.60
N LYS A 230 -14.47 -9.83 2.62
CA LYS A 230 -14.46 -11.29 2.69
C LYS A 230 -15.77 -11.79 3.32
N TYR A 231 -16.34 -12.87 2.81
CA TYR A 231 -17.55 -13.53 3.32
C TYR A 231 -17.22 -14.81 4.08
#